data_ba330a449beafbc11f51e4dd194a95ef
#
_entry.id   ba330a449beafbc11f51e4dd194a95ef
#
_cell.length_a   1.000
_cell.length_b   1.000
_cell.length_c   1.000
_cell.angle_alpha   90.00
_cell.angle_beta   90.00
_cell.angle_gamma   90.00
#
_symmetry.space_group_name_H-M   'P 1'
#
loop_
_entity.id
_entity.type
_entity.pdbx_description
1 polymer ?
#
loop_
_entity_poly.entity_id
_entity_poly.type
_entity_poly.pdbx_seq_one_letter_code
_entity_poly.pdbx_strand_id
1 'polypeptide(L)'
;MRADFPRAEEKLWLAAAETHPFSVHTQRALEQYTQFRTWGSGENRHSFTPSMQQETKALFAALIHAEPSEIAFVQSTTDGENVVLAGLGLSQPGVKAVGNVVIDDLHFEASKYMYKALAQSGAIELRIVNHRDWQIDLSHIEAAIDEHTVLVSVALVSQVNGYMANAQAISQIAHAHGAYLYADIIQGAGCTPIDVRALGIDFAACTAYKWLMGDFGIGFLFVRQELQEQLRQSRYSLAQVQSVDDFDYQPLPGAVRYEGSRPSYLSAICVYEGLKYIHKLGVENIRAHVKPLTDRLQAELPALGYRPLTPLDAPTPIVSFLPPNIEEAQAKLDRAFGHQVVSFRQWYQTNPQGQREMVQGIRLGVSVYNNQQDINRFLNALH
;
A
#
# COMPACT_ATOMS: atom_id res chain seq x y z
N MET A 1 -17.27 -14.79 -7.18
CA MET A 1 -16.28 -14.08 -6.35
C MET A 1 -16.06 -14.76 -4.99
N ARG A 2 -17.10 -14.86 -4.11
CA ARG A 2 -16.89 -15.44 -2.75
C ARG A 2 -16.35 -16.87 -2.79
N ALA A 3 -16.91 -17.75 -3.63
CA ALA A 3 -16.45 -19.14 -3.80
C ALA A 3 -14.98 -19.26 -4.26
N ASP A 4 -14.43 -18.20 -4.84
CA ASP A 4 -13.01 -18.17 -5.21
C ASP A 4 -12.07 -17.96 -4.01
N PHE A 5 -12.62 -17.63 -2.84
CA PHE A 5 -11.89 -17.38 -1.59
C PHE A 5 -12.41 -18.28 -0.45
N PRO A 6 -11.99 -19.58 -0.38
CA PRO A 6 -12.51 -20.56 0.57
C PRO A 6 -12.43 -20.09 2.03
N ARG A 7 -11.34 -19.41 2.43
CA ARG A 7 -11.21 -18.84 3.78
C ARG A 7 -12.36 -17.93 4.15
N ALA A 8 -12.79 -17.04 3.21
CA ALA A 8 -13.86 -16.10 3.46
C ALA A 8 -15.26 -16.75 3.36
N GLU A 9 -15.36 -17.90 2.68
CA GLU A 9 -16.59 -18.69 2.61
C GLU A 9 -16.84 -19.46 3.91
N GLU A 10 -15.80 -20.06 4.48
CA GLU A 10 -15.87 -20.81 5.74
C GLU A 10 -15.98 -19.88 6.97
N LYS A 11 -15.23 -18.79 6.98
CA LYS A 11 -15.07 -17.89 8.10
C LYS A 11 -15.27 -16.45 7.70
N LEU A 12 -15.95 -15.66 8.55
CA LEU A 12 -16.00 -14.22 8.35
C LEU A 12 -14.57 -13.64 8.37
N TRP A 13 -14.23 -12.86 7.35
CA TRP A 13 -12.94 -12.18 7.26
C TRP A 13 -13.14 -10.74 6.79
N LEU A 14 -12.92 -9.77 7.69
CA LEU A 14 -13.01 -8.32 7.46
C LEU A 14 -11.65 -7.65 7.73
N ALA A 15 -10.56 -8.37 7.48
CA ALA A 15 -9.20 -7.89 7.71
C ALA A 15 -8.34 -7.88 6.44
N ALA A 16 -8.95 -7.62 5.25
CA ALA A 16 -8.22 -7.56 3.99
C ALA A 16 -7.15 -6.45 3.97
N ALA A 17 -7.35 -5.37 4.72
CA ALA A 17 -6.35 -4.30 4.92
C ALA A 17 -5.09 -4.77 5.67
N GLU A 18 -5.14 -5.93 6.32
CA GLU A 18 -4.00 -6.64 6.93
C GLU A 18 -3.35 -7.58 5.93
N THR A 19 -4.12 -8.58 5.48
CA THR A 19 -3.68 -9.62 4.54
C THR A 19 -4.89 -10.12 3.77
N HIS A 20 -4.79 -10.14 2.45
CA HIS A 20 -5.83 -10.72 1.61
C HIS A 20 -5.67 -12.24 1.55
N PRO A 21 -6.75 -13.05 1.64
CA PRO A 21 -6.67 -14.49 1.44
C PRO A 21 -6.34 -14.82 -0.01
N PHE A 22 -5.64 -15.94 -0.24
CA PHE A 22 -5.42 -16.46 -1.58
C PHE A 22 -6.72 -16.92 -2.22
N SER A 23 -6.82 -16.69 -3.52
CA SER A 23 -7.88 -17.29 -4.35
C SER A 23 -7.55 -18.74 -4.69
N VAL A 24 -8.55 -19.52 -5.09
CA VAL A 24 -8.35 -20.88 -5.65
C VAL A 24 -7.48 -20.87 -6.92
N HIS A 25 -7.45 -19.75 -7.65
CA HIS A 25 -6.59 -19.59 -8.82
C HIS A 25 -5.11 -19.50 -8.40
N THR A 26 -4.82 -18.69 -7.39
CA THR A 26 -3.48 -18.57 -6.79
C THR A 26 -3.01 -19.92 -6.23
N GLN A 27 -3.88 -20.63 -5.50
CA GLN A 27 -3.56 -21.96 -4.96
C GLN A 27 -3.17 -22.94 -6.07
N ARG A 28 -3.96 -23.04 -7.14
CA ARG A 28 -3.68 -23.92 -8.28
C ARG A 28 -2.35 -23.58 -8.96
N ALA A 29 -2.05 -22.31 -9.13
CA ALA A 29 -0.79 -21.87 -9.74
C ALA A 29 0.42 -22.24 -8.87
N LEU A 30 0.31 -22.10 -7.55
CA LEU A 30 1.34 -22.53 -6.60
C LEU A 30 1.55 -24.05 -6.59
N GLU A 31 0.48 -24.83 -6.64
CA GLU A 31 0.53 -26.29 -6.73
C GLU A 31 1.27 -26.72 -8.01
N GLN A 32 0.95 -26.13 -9.15
CA GLN A 32 1.61 -26.40 -10.42
C GLN A 32 3.10 -26.04 -10.37
N TYR A 33 3.45 -24.89 -9.81
CA TYR A 33 4.85 -24.49 -9.64
C TYR A 33 5.61 -25.44 -8.73
N THR A 34 5.02 -25.86 -7.61
CA THR A 34 5.64 -26.77 -6.66
C THR A 34 5.87 -28.14 -7.33
N GLN A 35 4.89 -28.64 -8.08
CA GLN A 35 5.03 -29.88 -8.84
C GLN A 35 6.15 -29.80 -9.87
N PHE A 36 6.23 -28.69 -10.63
CA PHE A 36 7.32 -28.46 -11.57
C PHE A 36 8.69 -28.45 -10.86
N ARG A 37 8.82 -27.74 -9.74
CA ARG A 37 10.08 -27.64 -8.98
C ARG A 37 10.50 -28.99 -8.36
N THR A 38 9.55 -29.84 -8.00
CA THR A 38 9.81 -31.13 -7.37
C THR A 38 10.15 -32.20 -8.41
N TRP A 39 9.40 -32.25 -9.50
CA TRP A 39 9.48 -33.38 -10.44
C TRP A 39 10.03 -33.02 -11.81
N GLY A 40 10.23 -31.76 -12.12
CA GLY A 40 10.69 -31.28 -13.43
C GLY A 40 9.69 -31.51 -14.56
N SER A 41 8.46 -31.92 -14.25
CA SER A 41 7.40 -32.26 -15.20
C SER A 41 6.16 -31.42 -14.99
N GLY A 42 5.34 -31.29 -16.04
CA GLY A 42 4.10 -30.55 -16.03
C GLY A 42 4.08 -29.40 -17.05
N GLU A 43 2.89 -28.91 -17.35
CA GLU A 43 2.69 -27.82 -18.31
C GLU A 43 3.25 -26.48 -17.81
N ASN A 44 3.47 -26.36 -16.52
CA ASN A 44 3.95 -25.12 -15.94
C ASN A 44 5.47 -25.04 -15.93
N ARG A 45 6.07 -24.99 -17.11
CA ARG A 45 7.42 -24.45 -17.31
C ARG A 45 7.51 -22.98 -16.93
N HIS A 46 6.41 -22.39 -16.46
CA HIS A 46 6.20 -20.98 -16.22
C HIS A 46 6.61 -20.57 -14.82
N SER A 47 7.73 -21.06 -14.38
CA SER A 47 8.38 -20.48 -13.23
C SER A 47 8.82 -19.08 -13.57
N PHE A 48 7.88 -18.11 -13.47
CA PHE A 48 8.13 -16.69 -13.57
C PHE A 48 9.18 -16.30 -14.63
N THR A 49 8.89 -16.66 -15.87
CA THR A 49 9.72 -16.37 -17.03
C THR A 49 9.87 -14.87 -17.27
N PRO A 50 10.85 -14.40 -18.04
CA PRO A 50 10.94 -12.99 -18.42
C PRO A 50 9.65 -12.43 -19.03
N SER A 51 8.91 -13.22 -19.80
CA SER A 51 7.60 -12.78 -20.35
C SER A 51 6.54 -12.59 -19.27
N MET A 52 6.46 -13.48 -18.28
CA MET A 52 5.55 -13.30 -17.13
C MET A 52 5.96 -12.10 -16.27
N GLN A 53 7.26 -11.83 -16.11
CA GLN A 53 7.72 -10.63 -15.41
C GLN A 53 7.23 -9.36 -16.12
N GLN A 54 7.38 -9.30 -17.43
CA GLN A 54 6.90 -8.17 -18.23
C GLN A 54 5.37 -8.04 -18.17
N GLU A 55 4.64 -9.14 -18.28
CA GLU A 55 3.19 -9.14 -18.16
C GLU A 55 2.72 -8.70 -16.77
N THR A 56 3.40 -9.14 -15.70
CA THR A 56 3.10 -8.72 -14.33
C THR A 56 3.28 -7.22 -14.14
N LYS A 57 4.37 -6.65 -14.69
CA LYS A 57 4.60 -5.21 -14.69
C LYS A 57 3.54 -4.46 -15.51
N ALA A 58 3.19 -4.99 -16.68
CA ALA A 58 2.16 -4.40 -17.53
C ALA A 58 0.79 -4.39 -16.85
N LEU A 59 0.41 -5.48 -16.17
CA LEU A 59 -0.82 -5.55 -15.38
C LEU A 59 -0.82 -4.53 -14.23
N PHE A 60 0.27 -4.42 -13.48
CA PHE A 60 0.35 -3.42 -12.42
C PHE A 60 0.38 -1.99 -12.96
N ALA A 61 1.14 -1.72 -14.02
CA ALA A 61 1.17 -0.42 -14.67
C ALA A 61 -0.22 0.02 -15.14
N ALA A 62 -0.94 -0.86 -15.84
CA ALA A 62 -2.30 -0.58 -16.28
C ALA A 62 -3.27 -0.30 -15.10
N LEU A 63 -3.05 -0.93 -13.95
CA LEU A 63 -3.86 -0.73 -12.73
C LEU A 63 -3.75 0.69 -12.16
N ILE A 64 -2.61 1.36 -12.37
CA ILE A 64 -2.30 2.69 -11.84
C ILE A 64 -2.13 3.75 -12.94
N HIS A 65 -2.47 3.44 -14.18
CA HIS A 65 -2.33 4.29 -15.36
C HIS A 65 -0.88 4.74 -15.63
N ALA A 66 0.07 3.81 -15.45
CA ALA A 66 1.50 3.98 -15.76
C ALA A 66 1.92 3.13 -16.96
N GLU A 67 3.17 3.32 -17.42
CA GLU A 67 3.80 2.48 -18.43
C GLU A 67 4.60 1.34 -17.77
N PRO A 68 4.70 0.15 -18.38
CA PRO A 68 5.48 -0.96 -17.83
C PRO A 68 6.96 -0.63 -17.59
N SER A 69 7.53 0.30 -18.38
CA SER A 69 8.91 0.79 -18.22
C SER A 69 9.13 1.66 -16.98
N GLU A 70 8.04 2.09 -16.32
CA GLU A 70 8.08 2.86 -15.09
C GLU A 70 8.00 1.99 -13.83
N ILE A 71 7.86 0.66 -14.01
CA ILE A 71 7.65 -0.28 -12.91
C ILE A 71 8.90 -1.12 -12.66
N ALA A 72 9.35 -1.12 -11.41
CA ALA A 72 10.38 -2.00 -10.88
C ALA A 72 9.80 -2.96 -9.84
N PHE A 73 10.33 -4.19 -9.76
CA PHE A 73 10.06 -5.07 -8.63
C PHE A 73 10.88 -4.64 -7.41
N VAL A 74 10.23 -4.62 -6.26
CA VAL A 74 10.83 -4.40 -4.94
C VAL A 74 10.33 -5.45 -3.97
N GLN A 75 10.96 -5.58 -2.79
CA GLN A 75 10.50 -6.57 -1.80
C GLN A 75 9.28 -6.11 -1.00
N SER A 76 9.12 -4.80 -0.83
CA SER A 76 8.01 -4.21 -0.08
C SER A 76 7.83 -2.73 -0.42
N THR A 77 6.73 -2.12 0.04
CA THR A 77 6.52 -0.68 -0.01
C THR A 77 7.68 0.08 0.64
N THR A 78 8.06 -0.33 1.85
CA THR A 78 9.20 0.27 2.58
C THR A 78 10.51 0.12 1.82
N ASP A 79 10.72 -1.00 1.14
CA ASP A 79 11.89 -1.21 0.28
C ASP A 79 11.92 -0.22 -0.89
N GLY A 80 10.79 -0.04 -1.57
CA GLY A 80 10.64 0.94 -2.66
C GLY A 80 10.87 2.38 -2.18
N GLU A 81 10.33 2.75 -1.02
CA GLU A 81 10.55 4.07 -0.41
C GLU A 81 12.03 4.30 -0.10
N ASN A 82 12.74 3.31 0.46
CA ASN A 82 14.20 3.40 0.69
C ASN A 82 14.99 3.57 -0.61
N VAL A 83 14.57 2.94 -1.71
CA VAL A 83 15.20 3.14 -3.03
C VAL A 83 15.08 4.59 -3.48
N VAL A 84 13.89 5.19 -3.32
CA VAL A 84 13.66 6.60 -3.66
C VAL A 84 14.52 7.51 -2.80
N LEU A 85 14.54 7.33 -1.48
CA LEU A 85 15.34 8.13 -0.55
C LEU A 85 16.85 8.04 -0.87
N ALA A 86 17.34 6.84 -1.13
CA ALA A 86 18.73 6.65 -1.53
C ALA A 86 19.06 7.30 -2.88
N GLY A 87 18.13 7.20 -3.84
CA GLY A 87 18.27 7.80 -5.15
C GLY A 87 18.26 9.33 -5.13
N LEU A 88 17.47 9.94 -4.26
CA LEU A 88 17.44 11.39 -4.01
C LEU A 88 18.60 11.88 -3.13
N GLY A 89 19.44 10.97 -2.61
CA GLY A 89 20.57 11.34 -1.73
C GLY A 89 20.16 11.65 -0.28
N LEU A 90 18.92 11.34 0.12
CA LEU A 90 18.35 11.66 1.42
C LEU A 90 18.74 10.65 2.53
N SER A 91 19.40 9.54 2.18
CA SER A 91 19.70 8.45 3.11
C SER A 91 21.18 8.34 3.50
N GLN A 92 22.01 9.39 3.29
CA GLN A 92 23.44 9.35 3.58
C GLN A 92 23.75 9.97 4.96
N PRO A 93 24.09 9.14 5.98
CA PRO A 93 24.49 9.66 7.29
C PRO A 93 25.77 10.50 7.19
N GLY A 94 25.83 11.58 7.97
CA GLY A 94 27.03 12.43 8.06
C GLY A 94 27.24 13.42 6.90
N VAL A 95 26.35 13.44 5.93
CA VAL A 95 26.28 14.51 4.92
C VAL A 95 25.34 15.58 5.46
N LYS A 96 25.69 16.86 5.25
CA LYS A 96 24.82 17.98 5.62
C LYS A 96 23.45 17.77 4.95
N ALA A 97 22.36 18.00 5.69
CA ALA A 97 21.00 17.85 5.19
C ALA A 97 20.83 18.50 3.81
N VAL A 98 20.37 17.72 2.86
CA VAL A 98 20.16 18.15 1.46
C VAL A 98 18.97 19.11 1.39
N GLY A 99 18.02 18.98 2.36
CA GLY A 99 16.81 19.76 2.46
C GLY A 99 15.86 19.17 3.49
N ASN A 100 14.59 19.56 3.42
CA ASN A 100 13.58 19.00 4.29
C ASN A 100 12.68 18.00 3.56
N VAL A 101 12.08 17.11 4.37
CA VAL A 101 11.05 16.16 3.93
C VAL A 101 9.80 16.43 4.76
N VAL A 102 8.66 16.54 4.07
CA VAL A 102 7.34 16.72 4.69
C VAL A 102 6.60 15.39 4.68
N ILE A 103 6.11 14.96 5.84
CA ILE A 103 5.22 13.80 5.99
C ILE A 103 4.01 14.17 6.83
N ASP A 104 2.99 13.30 6.86
CA ASP A 104 1.89 13.41 7.82
C ASP A 104 1.91 12.29 8.89
N ASP A 105 1.18 12.49 9.98
CA ASP A 105 1.14 11.53 11.08
C ASP A 105 0.13 10.37 10.87
N LEU A 106 -0.67 10.40 9.80
CA LEU A 106 -1.49 9.28 9.32
C LEU A 106 -0.72 8.34 8.38
N HIS A 107 0.54 8.64 8.09
CA HIS A 107 1.43 7.78 7.31
C HIS A 107 1.71 6.46 8.03
N PHE A 108 2.24 5.48 7.27
CA PHE A 108 2.61 4.17 7.82
C PHE A 108 3.71 4.29 8.89
N GLU A 109 3.61 3.49 9.96
CA GLU A 109 4.52 3.59 11.11
C GLU A 109 5.98 3.40 10.72
N ALA A 110 6.28 2.43 9.84
CA ALA A 110 7.67 2.18 9.44
C ALA A 110 8.26 3.37 8.68
N SER A 111 7.48 4.05 7.83
CA SER A 111 7.92 5.28 7.14
C SER A 111 8.18 6.40 8.14
N LYS A 112 7.28 6.61 9.12
CA LYS A 112 7.49 7.61 10.19
C LYS A 112 8.78 7.34 10.97
N TYR A 113 9.08 6.09 11.30
CA TYR A 113 10.32 5.71 12.01
C TYR A 113 11.56 5.91 11.14
N MET A 114 11.47 5.56 9.86
CA MET A 114 12.56 5.75 8.89
C MET A 114 12.90 7.23 8.72
N TYR A 115 11.92 8.09 8.47
CA TYR A 115 12.15 9.54 8.37
C TYR A 115 12.68 10.14 9.68
N LYS A 116 12.17 9.66 10.82
CA LYS A 116 12.70 10.09 12.14
C LYS A 116 14.16 9.70 12.33
N ALA A 117 14.55 8.49 11.93
CA ALA A 117 15.93 8.03 12.00
C ALA A 117 16.85 8.87 11.08
N LEU A 118 16.40 9.17 9.86
CA LEU A 118 17.14 10.04 8.94
C LEU A 118 17.33 11.47 9.50
N ALA A 119 16.30 12.03 10.12
CA ALA A 119 16.40 13.32 10.78
C ALA A 119 17.36 13.29 11.97
N GLN A 120 17.33 12.23 12.79
CA GLN A 120 18.26 12.05 13.90
C GLN A 120 19.73 11.89 13.45
N SER A 121 19.96 11.31 12.27
CA SER A 121 21.30 11.21 11.68
C SER A 121 21.79 12.52 11.03
N GLY A 122 20.93 13.54 10.95
CA GLY A 122 21.23 14.81 10.29
C GLY A 122 21.15 14.77 8.77
N ALA A 123 20.65 13.67 8.17
CA ALA A 123 20.54 13.52 6.71
C ALA A 123 19.44 14.41 6.12
N ILE A 124 18.36 14.67 6.87
CA ILE A 124 17.23 15.51 6.48
C ILE A 124 16.76 16.39 7.63
N GLU A 125 16.07 17.49 7.33
CA GLU A 125 15.13 18.15 8.24
C GLU A 125 13.76 17.49 8.06
N LEU A 126 13.13 17.01 9.13
CA LEU A 126 11.82 16.36 9.07
C LEU A 126 10.72 17.30 9.56
N ARG A 127 9.71 17.53 8.72
CA ARG A 127 8.49 18.28 9.04
C ARG A 127 7.30 17.34 9.07
N ILE A 128 6.55 17.33 10.18
CA ILE A 128 5.43 16.42 10.39
C ILE A 128 4.14 17.24 10.47
N VAL A 129 3.23 17.00 9.55
CA VAL A 129 1.88 17.56 9.56
C VAL A 129 0.96 16.66 10.39
N ASN A 130 0.37 17.22 11.44
CA ASN A 130 -0.54 16.46 12.29
C ASN A 130 -1.97 16.52 11.74
N HIS A 131 -2.66 15.39 11.83
CA HIS A 131 -4.07 15.32 11.45
C HIS A 131 -4.97 16.13 12.40
N ARG A 132 -6.12 16.56 11.88
CA ARG A 132 -7.27 17.06 12.65
C ARG A 132 -8.47 16.18 12.35
N ASP A 133 -9.12 15.70 13.37
CA ASP A 133 -10.26 14.78 13.22
C ASP A 133 -10.00 13.63 12.21
N TRP A 134 -8.79 13.07 12.30
CA TRP A 134 -8.34 11.95 11.46
C TRP A 134 -8.26 12.25 9.96
N GLN A 135 -8.08 13.50 9.59
CA GLN A 135 -7.85 13.98 8.23
C GLN A 135 -6.69 14.97 8.20
N ILE A 136 -6.02 15.08 7.07
CA ILE A 136 -4.93 16.03 6.86
C ILE A 136 -5.47 17.28 6.15
N ASP A 137 -5.28 18.42 6.78
CA ASP A 137 -5.63 19.70 6.18
C ASP A 137 -4.55 20.10 5.15
N LEU A 138 -4.99 20.36 3.92
CA LEU A 138 -4.11 20.75 2.83
C LEU A 138 -3.33 22.05 3.14
N SER A 139 -3.94 23.00 3.85
CA SER A 139 -3.27 24.24 4.24
C SER A 139 -2.09 24.00 5.19
N HIS A 140 -2.12 22.94 5.98
CA HIS A 140 -1.00 22.56 6.84
C HIS A 140 0.13 21.90 6.04
N ILE A 141 -0.20 21.13 4.99
CA ILE A 141 0.81 20.60 4.05
C ILE A 141 1.49 21.78 3.35
N GLU A 142 0.71 22.73 2.82
CA GLU A 142 1.22 23.93 2.14
C GLU A 142 2.14 24.75 3.04
N ALA A 143 1.74 24.99 4.29
CA ALA A 143 2.56 25.73 5.26
C ALA A 143 3.85 25.00 5.67
N ALA A 144 3.94 23.69 5.46
CA ALA A 144 5.12 22.88 5.78
C ALA A 144 6.13 22.81 4.61
N ILE A 145 5.73 23.22 3.40
CA ILE A 145 6.55 23.15 2.18
C ILE A 145 7.20 24.50 1.92
N ASP A 146 8.50 24.51 1.57
CA ASP A 146 9.24 25.69 1.13
C ASP A 146 10.24 25.32 0.01
N GLU A 147 11.08 26.27 -0.41
CA GLU A 147 12.10 26.12 -1.45
C GLU A 147 13.22 25.13 -1.10
N HIS A 148 13.30 24.67 0.15
CA HIS A 148 14.25 23.65 0.61
C HIS A 148 13.60 22.27 0.73
N THR A 149 12.30 22.16 0.44
CA THR A 149 11.61 20.87 0.46
C THR A 149 12.03 20.02 -0.73
N VAL A 150 12.52 18.82 -0.47
CA VAL A 150 12.94 17.86 -1.51
C VAL A 150 11.85 16.85 -1.81
N LEU A 151 11.15 16.41 -0.77
CA LEU A 151 10.16 15.34 -0.88
C LEU A 151 8.97 15.61 0.04
N VAL A 152 7.78 15.41 -0.49
CA VAL A 152 6.55 15.21 0.28
C VAL A 152 6.20 13.73 0.20
N SER A 153 6.08 13.05 1.33
CA SER A 153 5.75 11.62 1.39
C SER A 153 4.43 11.42 2.12
N VAL A 154 3.49 10.77 1.45
CA VAL A 154 2.14 10.51 1.99
C VAL A 154 1.73 9.05 1.83
N ALA A 155 0.91 8.53 2.73
CA ALA A 155 0.10 7.37 2.45
C ALA A 155 -1.11 7.83 1.62
N LEU A 156 -1.20 7.42 0.34
CA LEU A 156 -2.33 7.81 -0.52
C LEU A 156 -3.67 7.42 0.14
N VAL A 157 -3.71 6.23 0.71
CA VAL A 157 -4.81 5.79 1.57
C VAL A 157 -4.22 5.42 2.93
N SER A 158 -4.64 6.11 3.97
CA SER A 158 -4.14 5.84 5.32
C SER A 158 -4.60 4.48 5.81
N GLN A 159 -3.66 3.69 6.31
CA GLN A 159 -3.97 2.42 6.98
C GLN A 159 -4.69 2.61 8.31
N VAL A 160 -4.64 3.80 8.89
CA VAL A 160 -5.27 4.10 10.17
C VAL A 160 -6.80 4.04 10.02
N ASN A 161 -7.33 4.75 9.03
CA ASN A 161 -8.77 4.98 8.94
C ASN A 161 -9.34 5.00 7.50
N GLY A 162 -8.53 4.70 6.49
CA GLY A 162 -8.99 4.75 5.10
C GLY A 162 -9.15 6.18 4.53
N TYR A 163 -8.70 7.21 5.25
CA TYR A 163 -8.59 8.56 4.69
C TYR A 163 -7.76 8.53 3.40
N MET A 164 -8.26 9.13 2.34
CA MET A 164 -7.55 9.26 1.07
C MET A 164 -7.01 10.69 0.93
N ALA A 165 -5.68 10.80 0.83
CA ALA A 165 -5.01 12.07 0.66
C ALA A 165 -5.35 12.70 -0.70
N ASN A 166 -5.53 14.03 -0.73
CA ASN A 166 -5.69 14.77 -1.98
C ASN A 166 -4.33 14.92 -2.68
N ALA A 167 -3.82 13.79 -3.22
CA ALA A 167 -2.49 13.74 -3.84
C ALA A 167 -2.34 14.73 -5.00
N GLN A 168 -3.40 15.00 -5.77
CA GLN A 168 -3.36 15.98 -6.85
C GLN A 168 -3.06 17.40 -6.34
N ALA A 169 -3.75 17.83 -5.29
CA ALA A 169 -3.49 19.17 -4.72
C ALA A 169 -2.10 19.20 -4.04
N ILE A 170 -1.74 18.13 -3.34
CA ILE A 170 -0.41 18.02 -2.69
C ILE A 170 0.71 18.06 -3.74
N SER A 171 0.58 17.35 -4.86
CA SER A 171 1.58 17.37 -5.93
C SER A 171 1.73 18.74 -6.56
N GLN A 172 0.62 19.45 -6.79
CA GLN A 172 0.65 20.82 -7.33
C GLN A 172 1.44 21.77 -6.40
N ILE A 173 1.20 21.68 -5.09
CA ILE A 173 1.93 22.49 -4.11
C ILE A 173 3.42 22.07 -4.08
N ALA A 174 3.72 20.78 -3.99
CA ALA A 174 5.09 20.27 -3.97
C ALA A 174 5.87 20.72 -5.21
N HIS A 175 5.30 20.50 -6.40
CA HIS A 175 5.95 20.86 -7.67
C HIS A 175 6.15 22.36 -7.83
N ALA A 176 5.25 23.21 -7.31
CA ALA A 176 5.42 24.66 -7.33
C ALA A 176 6.67 25.12 -6.53
N HIS A 177 7.13 24.33 -5.59
CA HIS A 177 8.35 24.55 -4.80
C HIS A 177 9.54 23.69 -5.25
N GLY A 178 9.39 22.91 -6.34
CA GLY A 178 10.46 22.04 -6.85
C GLY A 178 10.64 20.72 -6.08
N ALA A 179 9.72 20.40 -5.17
CA ALA A 179 9.72 19.16 -4.40
C ALA A 179 9.01 18.03 -5.16
N TYR A 180 9.40 16.77 -4.88
CA TYR A 180 8.76 15.58 -5.42
C TYR A 180 7.64 15.09 -4.50
N LEU A 181 6.67 14.34 -5.08
CA LEU A 181 5.64 13.61 -4.34
C LEU A 181 5.90 12.09 -4.39
N TYR A 182 6.14 11.49 -3.22
CA TYR A 182 6.09 10.04 -3.04
C TYR A 182 4.75 9.64 -2.42
N ALA A 183 4.14 8.57 -2.94
CA ALA A 183 2.90 8.01 -2.42
C ALA A 183 3.08 6.52 -2.06
N ASP A 184 2.84 6.17 -0.81
CA ASP A 184 2.56 4.78 -0.42
C ASP A 184 1.14 4.43 -0.87
N ILE A 185 1.01 3.55 -1.87
CA ILE A 185 -0.27 3.18 -2.47
C ILE A 185 -0.75 1.79 -2.05
N ILE A 186 -0.11 1.17 -1.04
CA ILE A 186 -0.42 -0.21 -0.63
C ILE A 186 -1.87 -0.41 -0.16
N GLN A 187 -2.52 0.62 0.38
CA GLN A 187 -3.91 0.52 0.84
C GLN A 187 -4.93 0.94 -0.22
N GLY A 188 -4.47 1.38 -1.39
CA GLY A 188 -5.32 1.81 -2.50
C GLY A 188 -5.25 0.90 -3.73
N ALA A 189 -4.04 0.50 -4.13
CA ALA A 189 -3.82 -0.26 -5.37
C ALA A 189 -4.55 -1.61 -5.35
N GLY A 190 -5.44 -1.82 -6.32
CA GLY A 190 -6.25 -3.02 -6.46
C GLY A 190 -7.67 -2.93 -5.87
N CYS A 191 -7.99 -1.91 -5.09
CA CYS A 191 -9.33 -1.73 -4.48
C CYS A 191 -9.91 -0.33 -4.64
N THR A 192 -9.06 0.65 -4.98
CA THR A 192 -9.46 2.04 -5.24
C THR A 192 -8.81 2.49 -6.54
N PRO A 193 -9.52 3.15 -7.44
CA PRO A 193 -8.95 3.68 -8.67
C PRO A 193 -7.81 4.65 -8.38
N ILE A 194 -6.68 4.45 -9.04
CA ILE A 194 -5.49 5.30 -8.93
C ILE A 194 -5.01 5.63 -10.34
N ASP A 195 -4.84 6.91 -10.62
CA ASP A 195 -4.19 7.41 -11.81
C ASP A 195 -2.99 8.26 -11.39
N VAL A 196 -1.79 7.67 -11.43
CA VAL A 196 -0.56 8.34 -10.97
C VAL A 196 -0.24 9.59 -11.79
N ARG A 197 -0.70 9.65 -13.06
CA ARG A 197 -0.52 10.82 -13.92
C ARG A 197 -1.43 11.96 -13.50
N ALA A 198 -2.73 11.69 -13.36
CA ALA A 198 -3.72 12.68 -12.95
C ALA A 198 -3.45 13.19 -11.53
N LEU A 199 -2.95 12.33 -10.64
CA LEU A 199 -2.59 12.69 -9.26
C LEU A 199 -1.24 13.40 -9.15
N GLY A 200 -0.43 13.46 -10.21
CA GLY A 200 0.87 14.10 -10.21
C GLY A 200 1.93 13.39 -9.34
N ILE A 201 1.76 12.08 -9.13
CA ILE A 201 2.68 11.28 -8.31
C ILE A 201 4.00 11.07 -9.08
N ASP A 202 5.14 11.32 -8.43
CA ASP A 202 6.47 11.14 -8.99
C ASP A 202 7.02 9.76 -8.72
N PHE A 203 6.79 9.26 -7.51
CA PHE A 203 7.19 7.93 -7.04
C PHE A 203 6.06 7.29 -6.25
N ALA A 204 5.86 5.99 -6.43
CA ALA A 204 4.94 5.25 -5.59
C ALA A 204 5.44 3.84 -5.32
N ALA A 205 5.11 3.27 -4.17
CA ALA A 205 5.38 1.87 -3.90
C ALA A 205 4.18 1.12 -3.32
N CYS A 206 4.14 -0.19 -3.59
CA CYS A 206 3.05 -1.07 -3.18
C CYS A 206 3.55 -2.50 -3.00
N THR A 207 3.36 -3.09 -1.82
CA THR A 207 3.56 -4.54 -1.60
C THR A 207 2.31 -5.32 -2.01
N ALA A 208 2.49 -6.58 -2.44
CA ALA A 208 1.44 -7.36 -3.08
C ALA A 208 0.42 -8.03 -2.13
N TYR A 209 0.74 -8.27 -0.85
CA TYR A 209 -0.02 -9.17 0.04
C TYR A 209 -1.37 -8.64 0.54
N LYS A 210 -1.70 -7.39 0.23
CA LYS A 210 -3.00 -6.78 0.56
C LYS A 210 -3.94 -6.83 -0.64
N TRP A 211 -4.36 -5.69 -1.11
CA TRP A 211 -5.38 -5.55 -2.16
C TRP A 211 -4.97 -6.05 -3.55
N LEU A 212 -3.65 -6.28 -3.79
CA LEU A 212 -3.19 -6.96 -5.00
C LEU A 212 -3.32 -8.50 -4.93
N MET A 213 -3.85 -9.05 -3.82
CA MET A 213 -4.17 -10.47 -3.63
C MET A 213 -2.96 -11.40 -3.78
N GLY A 214 -1.74 -10.85 -3.67
CA GLY A 214 -0.48 -11.57 -3.76
C GLY A 214 0.05 -12.01 -2.39
N ASP A 215 1.37 -12.17 -2.28
CA ASP A 215 2.05 -12.59 -1.06
C ASP A 215 3.11 -11.58 -0.63
N PHE A 216 3.71 -11.82 0.54
CA PHE A 216 4.84 -11.08 1.07
C PHE A 216 6.09 -11.25 0.20
N GLY A 217 7.06 -10.34 0.35
CA GLY A 217 8.38 -10.43 -0.31
C GLY A 217 8.40 -10.02 -1.79
N ILE A 218 7.30 -9.48 -2.30
CA ILE A 218 7.22 -8.85 -3.61
C ILE A 218 6.32 -7.61 -3.57
N GLY A 219 6.69 -6.62 -4.34
CA GLY A 219 5.94 -5.38 -4.55
C GLY A 219 6.44 -4.66 -5.79
N PHE A 220 5.94 -3.47 -5.98
CA PHE A 220 6.20 -2.62 -7.13
C PHE A 220 6.64 -1.25 -6.67
N LEU A 221 7.62 -0.69 -7.38
CA LEU A 221 8.03 0.70 -7.32
C LEU A 221 7.69 1.32 -8.67
N PHE A 222 6.88 2.36 -8.66
CA PHE A 222 6.67 3.26 -9.80
C PHE A 222 7.67 4.41 -9.71
N VAL A 223 8.35 4.70 -10.82
CA VAL A 223 9.20 5.88 -11.00
C VAL A 223 8.80 6.54 -12.30
N ARG A 224 8.29 7.75 -12.23
CA ARG A 224 7.89 8.53 -13.41
C ARG A 224 9.03 8.58 -14.43
N GLN A 225 8.71 8.37 -15.70
CA GLN A 225 9.69 8.20 -16.76
C GLN A 225 10.72 9.33 -16.82
N GLU A 226 10.27 10.59 -16.68
CA GLU A 226 11.12 11.78 -16.76
C GLU A 226 12.12 11.88 -15.60
N LEU A 227 11.88 11.14 -14.51
CA LEU A 227 12.72 11.16 -13.32
C LEU A 227 13.71 9.98 -13.25
N GLN A 228 13.61 9.00 -14.15
CA GLN A 228 14.41 7.78 -14.08
C GLN A 228 15.92 8.03 -14.28
N GLU A 229 16.29 9.07 -15.01
CA GLU A 229 17.70 9.45 -15.15
C GLU A 229 18.19 10.34 -14.01
N GLN A 230 17.29 11.05 -13.35
CA GLN A 230 17.60 11.96 -12.24
C GLN A 230 17.71 11.18 -10.91
N LEU A 231 16.88 10.15 -10.72
CA LEU A 231 16.92 9.31 -9.53
C LEU A 231 18.16 8.39 -9.61
N ARG A 232 19.15 8.64 -8.74
CA ARG A 232 20.40 7.89 -8.73
C ARG A 232 20.15 6.41 -8.41
N GLN A 233 20.77 5.53 -9.18
CA GLN A 233 20.78 4.09 -8.89
C GLN A 233 21.52 3.82 -7.57
N SER A 234 20.86 3.13 -6.65
CA SER A 234 21.40 2.78 -5.32
C SER A 234 21.62 1.28 -5.12
N ARG A 235 21.23 0.47 -6.11
CA ARG A 235 21.34 -1.00 -6.10
C ARG A 235 21.93 -1.49 -7.40
N TYR A 236 22.67 -2.59 -7.32
CA TYR A 236 23.33 -3.17 -8.47
C TYR A 236 23.11 -4.68 -8.49
N SER A 237 22.61 -5.20 -9.61
CA SER A 237 22.36 -6.62 -9.80
C SER A 237 22.36 -6.98 -11.29
N LEU A 238 22.45 -8.28 -11.57
CA LEU A 238 22.37 -8.81 -12.93
C LEU A 238 21.03 -8.50 -13.63
N ALA A 239 19.97 -8.26 -12.87
CA ALA A 239 18.64 -7.97 -13.43
C ALA A 239 18.55 -6.60 -14.14
N GLN A 240 19.49 -5.70 -13.89
CA GLN A 240 19.48 -4.31 -14.34
C GLN A 240 20.37 -4.06 -15.57
N VAL A 241 21.09 -5.08 -16.03
CA VAL A 241 22.13 -4.91 -17.03
C VAL A 241 22.02 -5.95 -18.13
N GLN A 242 22.49 -5.58 -19.29
CA GLN A 242 22.85 -6.50 -20.37
C GLN A 242 24.37 -6.68 -20.36
N SER A 243 24.83 -7.89 -20.13
CA SER A 243 26.27 -8.22 -20.18
C SER A 243 26.82 -8.00 -21.61
N VAL A 244 27.96 -7.38 -21.67
CA VAL A 244 28.75 -7.22 -22.90
C VAL A 244 29.94 -8.22 -22.89
N ASP A 245 30.63 -8.30 -21.73
CA ASP A 245 31.65 -9.33 -21.45
C ASP A 245 31.69 -9.64 -19.95
N ASP A 246 32.79 -10.21 -19.43
CA ASP A 246 32.91 -10.61 -18.03
C ASP A 246 32.84 -9.43 -17.04
N PHE A 247 33.20 -8.22 -17.46
CA PHE A 247 33.28 -7.02 -16.63
C PHE A 247 32.50 -5.84 -17.20
N ASP A 248 32.16 -5.87 -18.49
CA ASP A 248 31.42 -4.80 -19.15
C ASP A 248 29.94 -5.11 -19.30
N TYR A 249 29.14 -4.10 -19.10
CA TYR A 249 27.68 -4.19 -19.21
C TYR A 249 27.08 -2.89 -19.76
N GLN A 250 25.87 -3.02 -20.29
CA GLN A 250 25.01 -1.89 -20.61
C GLN A 250 23.83 -1.86 -19.64
N PRO A 251 23.55 -0.72 -18.99
CA PRO A 251 22.36 -0.58 -18.16
C PRO A 251 21.10 -0.78 -19.01
N LEU A 252 20.14 -1.52 -18.49
CA LEU A 252 18.82 -1.62 -19.11
C LEU A 252 18.06 -0.30 -18.89
N PRO A 253 17.30 0.17 -19.90
CA PRO A 253 16.49 1.37 -19.77
C PRO A 253 15.27 1.13 -18.85
N GLY A 254 14.73 2.21 -18.30
CA GLY A 254 13.53 2.15 -17.49
C GLY A 254 13.78 1.89 -16.02
N ALA A 255 12.68 1.71 -15.27
CA ALA A 255 12.71 1.53 -13.82
C ALA A 255 13.37 0.22 -13.37
N VAL A 256 13.61 -0.73 -14.27
CA VAL A 256 14.33 -1.98 -13.96
C VAL A 256 15.70 -1.73 -13.30
N ARG A 257 16.31 -0.56 -13.53
CA ARG A 257 17.56 -0.12 -12.87
C ARG A 257 17.47 -0.03 -11.35
N TYR A 258 16.27 -0.03 -10.78
CA TYR A 258 16.03 0.03 -9.34
C TYR A 258 15.77 -1.33 -8.71
N GLU A 259 15.76 -2.42 -9.48
CA GLU A 259 15.58 -3.77 -8.98
C GLU A 259 16.87 -4.28 -8.31
N GLY A 260 16.81 -4.72 -7.07
CA GLY A 260 17.97 -5.22 -6.34
C GLY A 260 18.33 -6.68 -6.66
N SER A 261 17.38 -7.46 -7.16
CA SER A 261 17.53 -8.88 -7.48
C SER A 261 16.28 -9.41 -8.19
N ARG A 262 16.31 -10.69 -8.59
CA ARG A 262 15.11 -11.37 -9.05
C ARG A 262 14.15 -11.56 -7.86
N PRO A 263 12.84 -11.32 -8.04
CA PRO A 263 11.86 -11.55 -6.99
C PRO A 263 11.70 -13.04 -6.67
N SER A 264 11.14 -13.34 -5.49
CA SER A 264 10.69 -14.70 -5.15
C SER A 264 9.67 -15.18 -6.17
N TYR A 265 9.92 -16.32 -6.79
CA TYR A 265 8.99 -16.89 -7.77
C TYR A 265 7.64 -17.29 -7.19
N LEU A 266 7.62 -17.77 -5.95
CA LEU A 266 6.37 -18.10 -5.27
C LEU A 266 5.51 -16.86 -5.09
N SER A 267 6.09 -15.79 -4.54
CA SER A 267 5.36 -14.52 -4.34
C SER A 267 4.98 -13.87 -5.68
N ALA A 268 5.84 -13.99 -6.70
CA ALA A 268 5.58 -13.46 -8.03
C ALA A 268 4.39 -14.15 -8.72
N ILE A 269 4.26 -15.48 -8.58
CA ILE A 269 3.10 -16.24 -9.08
C ILE A 269 1.83 -15.77 -8.36
N CYS A 270 1.89 -15.56 -7.04
CA CYS A 270 0.74 -15.09 -6.28
C CYS A 270 0.24 -13.73 -6.79
N VAL A 271 1.14 -12.76 -6.97
CA VAL A 271 0.73 -11.42 -7.42
C VAL A 271 0.30 -11.40 -8.89
N TYR A 272 0.91 -12.23 -9.75
CA TYR A 272 0.48 -12.37 -11.14
C TYR A 272 -0.98 -12.85 -11.23
N GLU A 273 -1.34 -13.91 -10.49
CA GLU A 273 -2.72 -14.41 -10.46
C GLU A 273 -3.67 -13.40 -9.79
N GLY A 274 -3.22 -12.70 -8.74
CA GLY A 274 -3.99 -11.62 -8.12
C GLY A 274 -4.31 -10.47 -9.08
N LEU A 275 -3.31 -9.98 -9.81
CA LEU A 275 -3.48 -8.92 -10.80
C LEU A 275 -4.41 -9.34 -11.94
N LYS A 276 -4.27 -10.55 -12.47
CA LYS A 276 -5.21 -11.09 -13.48
C LYS A 276 -6.64 -11.12 -12.96
N TYR A 277 -6.81 -11.52 -11.70
CA TYR A 277 -8.13 -11.56 -11.07
C TYR A 277 -8.73 -10.16 -10.93
N ILE A 278 -7.93 -9.19 -10.48
CA ILE A 278 -8.34 -7.78 -10.36
C ILE A 278 -8.72 -7.20 -11.72
N HIS A 279 -7.92 -7.42 -12.76
CA HIS A 279 -8.23 -6.96 -14.11
C HIS A 279 -9.51 -7.58 -14.66
N LYS A 280 -9.75 -8.87 -14.39
CA LYS A 280 -11.01 -9.54 -14.78
C LYS A 280 -12.23 -8.91 -14.11
N LEU A 281 -12.13 -8.47 -12.88
CA LEU A 281 -13.22 -7.80 -12.15
C LEU A 281 -13.36 -6.32 -12.53
N GLY A 282 -12.24 -5.64 -12.69
CA GLY A 282 -12.15 -4.19 -12.79
C GLY A 282 -12.21 -3.49 -11.43
N VAL A 283 -11.29 -2.56 -11.18
CA VAL A 283 -11.19 -1.85 -9.87
C VAL A 283 -12.45 -1.05 -9.58
N GLU A 284 -13.06 -0.43 -10.58
CA GLU A 284 -14.32 0.31 -10.43
C GLU A 284 -15.48 -0.61 -9.97
N ASN A 285 -15.54 -1.82 -10.50
CA ASN A 285 -16.54 -2.79 -10.08
C ASN A 285 -16.28 -3.33 -8.67
N ILE A 286 -14.99 -3.50 -8.30
CA ILE A 286 -14.58 -3.85 -6.94
C ILE A 286 -15.05 -2.76 -5.98
N ARG A 287 -14.76 -1.50 -6.28
CA ARG A 287 -15.19 -0.36 -5.48
C ARG A 287 -16.71 -0.27 -5.39
N ALA A 288 -17.42 -0.39 -6.50
CA ALA A 288 -18.89 -0.36 -6.54
C ALA A 288 -19.53 -1.49 -5.71
N HIS A 289 -18.89 -2.65 -5.63
CA HIS A 289 -19.33 -3.76 -4.77
C HIS A 289 -19.10 -3.48 -3.29
N VAL A 290 -17.92 -2.93 -2.93
CA VAL A 290 -17.50 -2.73 -1.54
C VAL A 290 -18.14 -1.49 -0.91
N LYS A 291 -18.32 -0.40 -1.66
CA LYS A 291 -18.80 0.89 -1.14
C LYS A 291 -20.11 0.79 -0.35
N PRO A 292 -21.18 0.11 -0.83
CA PRO A 292 -22.41 -0.03 -0.04
C PRO A 292 -22.23 -0.79 1.29
N LEU A 293 -21.22 -1.68 1.38
CA LEU A 293 -20.92 -2.43 2.60
C LEU A 293 -20.21 -1.53 3.62
N THR A 294 -19.27 -0.71 3.17
CA THR A 294 -18.56 0.25 4.05
C THR A 294 -19.47 1.39 4.48
N ASP A 295 -20.33 1.91 3.60
CA ASP A 295 -21.30 2.95 3.92
C ASP A 295 -22.25 2.50 5.02
N ARG A 296 -22.71 1.27 4.93
CA ARG A 296 -23.58 0.69 5.94
C ARG A 296 -22.88 0.57 7.31
N LEU A 297 -21.63 0.10 7.34
CA LEU A 297 -20.84 0.05 8.56
C LEU A 297 -20.70 1.44 9.19
N GLN A 298 -20.38 2.46 8.39
CA GLN A 298 -20.25 3.84 8.86
C GLN A 298 -21.58 4.41 9.38
N ALA A 299 -22.71 4.02 8.79
CA ALA A 299 -24.04 4.49 9.21
C ALA A 299 -24.52 3.83 10.52
N GLU A 300 -24.25 2.52 10.71
CA GLU A 300 -24.83 1.75 11.83
C GLU A 300 -23.93 1.71 13.07
N LEU A 301 -22.60 1.77 12.94
CA LEU A 301 -21.66 1.73 14.06
C LEU A 301 -21.89 2.85 15.12
N PRO A 302 -22.20 4.11 14.75
CA PRO A 302 -22.47 5.16 15.72
C PRO A 302 -23.68 4.87 16.63
N ALA A 303 -24.74 4.23 16.10
CA ALA A 303 -25.90 3.85 16.88
C ALA A 303 -25.60 2.79 17.94
N LEU A 304 -24.49 2.04 17.77
CA LEU A 304 -23.97 1.07 18.73
C LEU A 304 -22.96 1.70 19.72
N GLY A 305 -22.76 3.02 19.67
CA GLY A 305 -21.82 3.75 20.52
C GLY A 305 -20.35 3.72 20.04
N TYR A 306 -20.08 3.22 18.83
CA TYR A 306 -18.73 3.18 18.25
C TYR A 306 -18.42 4.48 17.49
N ARG A 307 -17.35 5.20 17.89
CA ARG A 307 -16.97 6.47 17.27
C ARG A 307 -16.20 6.24 15.97
N PRO A 308 -16.71 6.65 14.79
CA PRO A 308 -16.01 6.50 13.54
C PRO A 308 -14.72 7.32 13.51
N LEU A 309 -13.68 6.78 12.85
CA LEU A 309 -12.45 7.47 12.49
C LEU A 309 -12.34 7.66 10.97
N THR A 310 -13.02 6.82 10.20
CA THR A 310 -13.07 6.91 8.75
C THR A 310 -13.93 8.09 8.34
N PRO A 311 -13.44 8.98 7.47
CA PRO A 311 -14.27 10.05 6.89
C PRO A 311 -15.50 9.46 6.18
N LEU A 312 -16.67 10.11 6.32
CA LEU A 312 -17.94 9.60 5.80
C LEU A 312 -17.91 9.31 4.29
N ASP A 313 -17.19 10.13 3.52
CA ASP A 313 -17.11 10.01 2.05
C ASP A 313 -15.85 9.27 1.59
N ALA A 314 -15.12 8.59 2.50
CA ALA A 314 -13.91 7.89 2.12
C ALA A 314 -14.20 6.85 1.01
N PRO A 315 -13.48 6.93 -0.13
CA PRO A 315 -13.73 6.06 -1.28
C PRO A 315 -13.06 4.70 -1.14
N THR A 316 -12.59 4.34 0.05
CA THR A 316 -11.70 3.21 0.32
C THR A 316 -12.44 2.08 1.05
N PRO A 317 -11.95 0.85 0.99
CA PRO A 317 -12.60 -0.30 1.63
C PRO A 317 -12.28 -0.44 3.12
N ILE A 318 -11.67 0.57 3.74
CA ILE A 318 -11.24 0.55 5.14
C ILE A 318 -12.26 1.33 5.99
N VAL A 319 -12.73 0.71 7.06
CA VAL A 319 -13.57 1.35 8.08
C VAL A 319 -12.91 1.15 9.44
N SER A 320 -12.58 2.25 10.11
CA SER A 320 -12.00 2.23 11.46
C SER A 320 -12.87 3.00 12.45
N PHE A 321 -12.91 2.53 13.68
CA PHE A 321 -13.70 3.14 14.74
C PHE A 321 -13.13 2.84 16.13
N LEU A 322 -13.47 3.69 17.09
CA LEU A 322 -13.13 3.51 18.49
C LEU A 322 -14.33 2.92 19.23
N PRO A 323 -14.21 1.74 19.84
CA PRO A 323 -15.23 1.18 20.70
C PRO A 323 -15.30 1.93 22.03
N PRO A 324 -16.45 1.95 22.72
CA PRO A 324 -16.53 2.46 24.08
C PRO A 324 -15.60 1.71 25.06
N ASN A 325 -15.47 0.39 24.85
CA ASN A 325 -14.55 -0.49 25.56
C ASN A 325 -13.97 -1.51 24.59
N ILE A 326 -12.64 -1.50 24.40
CA ILE A 326 -11.97 -2.37 23.43
C ILE A 326 -11.99 -3.83 23.85
N GLU A 327 -11.83 -4.10 25.15
CA GLU A 327 -11.81 -5.47 25.69
C GLU A 327 -13.17 -6.14 25.57
N GLU A 328 -14.25 -5.38 25.84
CA GLU A 328 -15.63 -5.86 25.66
C GLU A 328 -15.93 -6.14 24.19
N ALA A 329 -15.55 -5.23 23.28
CA ALA A 329 -15.74 -5.42 21.85
C ALA A 329 -14.99 -6.66 21.34
N GLN A 330 -13.75 -6.85 21.78
CA GLN A 330 -12.97 -8.04 21.47
C GLN A 330 -13.65 -9.31 21.99
N ALA A 331 -14.06 -9.33 23.24
CA ALA A 331 -14.73 -10.50 23.85
C ALA A 331 -16.04 -10.86 23.12
N LYS A 332 -16.81 -9.86 22.68
CA LYS A 332 -18.02 -10.08 21.86
C LYS A 332 -17.68 -10.76 20.52
N LEU A 333 -16.68 -10.24 19.81
CA LEU A 333 -16.26 -10.79 18.51
C LEU A 333 -15.63 -12.20 18.66
N ASP A 334 -14.81 -12.42 19.66
CA ASP A 334 -14.21 -13.74 19.95
C ASP A 334 -15.28 -14.78 20.28
N ARG A 335 -16.30 -14.41 21.07
CA ARG A 335 -17.45 -15.28 21.39
C ARG A 335 -18.29 -15.61 20.15
N ALA A 336 -18.51 -14.60 19.28
CA ALA A 336 -19.37 -14.78 18.12
C ALA A 336 -18.70 -15.61 17.01
N PHE A 337 -17.38 -15.48 16.85
CA PHE A 337 -16.67 -16.04 15.68
C PHE A 337 -15.61 -17.09 16.03
N GLY A 338 -15.06 -17.09 17.24
CA GLY A 338 -14.02 -18.03 17.67
C GLY A 338 -12.66 -17.87 16.94
N HIS A 339 -12.48 -16.77 16.17
CA HIS A 339 -11.25 -16.42 15.47
C HIS A 339 -11.22 -14.92 15.19
N GLN A 340 -10.04 -14.38 14.92
CA GLN A 340 -9.87 -12.99 14.54
C GLN A 340 -10.57 -12.69 13.21
N VAL A 341 -11.48 -11.72 13.22
CA VAL A 341 -12.25 -11.27 12.03
C VAL A 341 -11.86 -9.89 11.56
N VAL A 342 -11.26 -9.07 12.42
CA VAL A 342 -10.88 -7.67 12.24
C VAL A 342 -9.48 -7.41 12.78
N SER A 343 -8.92 -6.24 12.54
CA SER A 343 -7.64 -5.84 13.13
C SER A 343 -7.88 -4.93 14.34
N PHE A 344 -7.36 -5.30 15.51
CA PHE A 344 -7.27 -4.42 16.68
C PHE A 344 -5.98 -3.62 16.57
N ARG A 345 -6.05 -2.29 16.79
CA ARG A 345 -4.96 -1.37 16.54
C ARG A 345 -4.81 -0.33 17.65
N GLN A 346 -3.61 0.18 17.77
CA GLN A 346 -3.27 1.32 18.60
C GLN A 346 -2.83 2.46 17.70
N TRP A 347 -3.42 3.63 17.90
CA TRP A 347 -3.08 4.84 17.16
C TRP A 347 -2.83 5.99 18.12
N TYR A 348 -2.27 7.06 17.61
CA TYR A 348 -2.01 8.25 18.39
C TYR A 348 -2.74 9.45 17.80
N GLN A 349 -3.40 10.20 18.66
CA GLN A 349 -4.00 11.49 18.32
C GLN A 349 -3.42 12.58 19.21
N THR A 350 -3.50 13.83 18.74
CA THR A 350 -3.17 14.99 19.57
C THR A 350 -4.46 15.50 20.20
N ASN A 351 -4.52 15.52 21.51
CA ASN A 351 -5.68 16.04 22.24
C ASN A 351 -5.77 17.58 22.16
N PRO A 352 -6.88 18.20 22.59
CA PRO A 352 -7.04 19.65 22.55
C PRO A 352 -5.98 20.44 23.33
N GLN A 353 -5.28 19.79 24.27
CA GLN A 353 -4.20 20.37 25.06
C GLN A 353 -2.83 20.23 24.36
N GLY A 354 -2.79 19.69 23.14
CA GLY A 354 -1.57 19.51 22.37
C GLY A 354 -0.72 18.29 22.77
N GLN A 355 -1.23 17.41 23.65
CA GLN A 355 -0.53 16.21 24.08
C GLN A 355 -0.90 15.03 23.19
N ARG A 356 0.08 14.16 22.88
CA ARG A 356 -0.17 12.91 22.18
C ARG A 356 -0.70 11.87 23.14
N GLU A 357 -1.86 11.32 22.84
CA GLU A 357 -2.48 10.22 23.56
C GLU A 357 -2.71 9.02 22.63
N MET A 358 -2.57 7.83 23.22
CA MET A 358 -2.84 6.57 22.51
C MET A 358 -4.34 6.24 22.62
N VAL A 359 -4.91 5.87 21.49
CA VAL A 359 -6.27 5.34 21.40
C VAL A 359 -6.25 3.93 20.83
N GLN A 360 -7.16 3.07 21.31
CA GLN A 360 -7.31 1.71 20.81
C GLN A 360 -8.55 1.62 19.95
N GLY A 361 -8.41 1.06 18.77
CA GLY A 361 -9.51 0.98 17.82
C GLY A 361 -9.56 -0.33 17.05
N ILE A 362 -10.62 -0.46 16.28
CA ILE A 362 -10.89 -1.59 15.41
C ILE A 362 -10.87 -1.09 13.98
N ARG A 363 -10.14 -1.82 13.11
CA ARG A 363 -10.10 -1.56 11.67
C ARG A 363 -10.67 -2.75 10.92
N LEU A 364 -11.62 -2.46 10.03
CA LEU A 364 -12.12 -3.40 9.05
C LEU A 364 -11.50 -3.11 7.68
N GLY A 365 -11.28 -4.16 6.91
CA GLY A 365 -10.94 -4.12 5.50
C GLY A 365 -11.90 -5.00 4.74
N VAL A 366 -12.88 -4.38 4.06
CA VAL A 366 -13.94 -5.06 3.31
C VAL A 366 -13.45 -5.36 1.89
N SER A 367 -13.63 -6.57 1.39
CA SER A 367 -13.14 -6.97 0.08
C SER A 367 -14.21 -7.65 -0.79
N VAL A 368 -13.85 -8.02 -1.99
CA VAL A 368 -14.71 -8.59 -3.04
C VAL A 368 -15.50 -9.83 -2.63
N TYR A 369 -15.04 -10.55 -1.63
CA TYR A 369 -15.69 -11.75 -1.11
C TYR A 369 -16.75 -11.45 -0.02
N ASN A 370 -16.75 -10.24 0.54
CA ASN A 370 -17.73 -9.84 1.55
C ASN A 370 -19.08 -9.49 0.95
N ASN A 371 -20.13 -9.64 1.72
CA ASN A 371 -21.50 -9.35 1.33
C ASN A 371 -22.32 -8.79 2.49
N GLN A 372 -23.59 -8.44 2.27
CA GLN A 372 -24.50 -7.89 3.27
C GLN A 372 -24.71 -8.82 4.48
N GLN A 373 -24.65 -10.14 4.29
CA GLN A 373 -24.79 -11.10 5.39
C GLN A 373 -23.58 -11.04 6.34
N ASP A 374 -22.39 -10.84 5.79
CA ASP A 374 -21.17 -10.64 6.59
C ASP A 374 -21.28 -9.41 7.48
N ILE A 375 -21.77 -8.30 6.92
CA ILE A 375 -21.99 -7.06 7.67
C ILE A 375 -23.06 -7.25 8.76
N ASN A 376 -24.17 -7.94 8.43
CA ASN A 376 -25.18 -8.30 9.42
C ASN A 376 -24.60 -9.09 10.59
N ARG A 377 -23.82 -10.15 10.28
CA ARG A 377 -23.19 -10.99 11.30
C ARG A 377 -22.25 -10.19 12.19
N PHE A 378 -21.44 -9.30 11.58
CA PHE A 378 -20.51 -8.47 12.32
C PHE A 378 -21.23 -7.48 13.24
N LEU A 379 -22.19 -6.72 12.73
CA LEU A 379 -22.96 -5.74 13.52
C LEU A 379 -23.75 -6.41 14.66
N ASN A 380 -24.40 -7.54 14.39
CA ASN A 380 -25.13 -8.31 15.41
C ASN A 380 -24.20 -8.83 16.53
N ALA A 381 -22.95 -9.12 16.23
CA ALA A 381 -21.99 -9.57 17.23
C ALA A 381 -21.52 -8.43 18.17
N LEU A 382 -21.66 -7.18 17.75
CA LEU A 382 -21.31 -6.00 18.54
C LEU A 382 -22.46 -5.52 19.45
N HIS A 383 -23.71 -5.94 19.20
CA HIS A 383 -24.84 -5.73 20.11
C HIS A 383 -24.66 -6.56 21.37
#